data_97a5bf9059ca14e51ba7bf2c49c769d2
#
_entry.id   97a5bf9059ca14e51ba7bf2c49c769d2
#
_cell.length_a   1.000
_cell.length_b   1.000
_cell.length_c   1.000
_cell.angle_alpha   90.00
_cell.angle_beta   90.00
_cell.angle_gamma   90.00
#
_symmetry.space_group_name_H-M   'P 1'
#
loop_
_entity.id
_entity.type
_entity.pdbx_description
1 polymer ?
#
loop_
_entity_poly.entity_id
_entity_poly.type
_entity_poly.pdbx_seq_one_letter_code
_entity_poly.pdbx_strand_id
1 'polypeptide(L)'
;MKKIKIKGIEEEVYYEKLDNGLEVYLYTKDNVHMNYVTFTTKYGSVYNEFIPINSDKMTTFPKGIAHFLEHKVFAQKEDPQPMEFFAKSGSVCNAYTTFKNTTYLFYATESLNENIEYLLDYVQNIYLTDESV
;
A
#
# COMPACT_ATOMS: atom_id res chain seq x y z
N MET A 1 14.92 14.23 -4.60
CA MET A 1 15.28 13.00 -3.83
C MET A 1 16.77 13.02 -3.48
N LYS A 2 17.14 12.63 -2.27
CA LYS A 2 18.54 12.46 -1.84
C LYS A 2 18.93 10.99 -1.87
N LYS A 3 20.21 10.73 -2.14
CA LYS A 3 20.77 9.37 -2.06
C LYS A 3 21.05 9.02 -0.60
N ILE A 4 20.65 7.82 -0.21
CA ILE A 4 20.91 7.27 1.13
C ILE A 4 21.58 5.91 1.01
N LYS A 5 22.39 5.57 2.02
CA LYS A 5 22.95 4.22 2.15
C LYS A 5 22.14 3.46 3.19
N ILE A 6 21.69 2.27 2.83
CA ILE A 6 21.01 1.34 3.75
C ILE A 6 22.03 0.26 4.14
N LYS A 7 22.18 0.03 5.44
CA LYS A 7 23.12 -0.98 5.94
C LYS A 7 22.77 -2.37 5.37
N GLY A 8 23.74 -2.98 4.68
CA GLY A 8 23.59 -4.29 4.05
C GLY A 8 23.09 -4.25 2.61
N ILE A 9 22.90 -3.06 2.04
CA ILE A 9 22.61 -2.85 0.61
C ILE A 9 23.78 -2.04 0.04
N GLU A 10 24.45 -2.58 -0.97
CA GLU A 10 25.60 -1.90 -1.60
C GLU A 10 25.17 -0.84 -2.61
N GLU A 11 23.99 -1.01 -3.17
CA GLU A 11 23.43 -0.13 -4.20
C GLU A 11 22.86 1.16 -3.59
N GLU A 12 22.66 2.15 -4.45
CA GLU A 12 22.11 3.46 -4.08
C GLU A 12 20.58 3.40 -3.99
N VAL A 13 20.04 3.92 -2.90
CA VAL A 13 18.62 4.13 -2.70
C VAL A 13 18.34 5.62 -2.68
N TYR A 14 17.35 6.07 -3.44
CA TYR A 14 16.88 7.44 -3.42
C TYR A 14 15.73 7.57 -2.42
N TYR A 15 15.77 8.63 -1.63
CA TYR A 15 14.78 8.90 -0.59
C TYR A 15 14.24 10.31 -0.70
N GLU A 16 12.95 10.46 -0.47
CA GLU A 16 12.31 11.76 -0.30
C GLU A 16 11.15 11.64 0.69
N LYS A 17 11.00 12.64 1.54
CA LYS A 17 9.82 12.82 2.36
C LYS A 17 9.02 13.98 1.79
N LEU A 18 7.80 13.71 1.36
CA LEU A 18 6.88 14.70 0.82
C LEU A 18 6.29 15.57 1.93
N ASP A 19 5.74 16.74 1.58
CA ASP A 19 5.16 17.70 2.53
C ASP A 19 3.99 17.11 3.33
N ASN A 20 3.26 16.16 2.74
CA ASN A 20 2.18 15.44 3.41
C ASN A 20 2.68 14.33 4.37
N GLY A 21 4.00 14.17 4.49
CA GLY A 21 4.62 13.17 5.37
C GLY A 21 4.89 11.81 4.74
N LEU A 22 4.45 11.57 3.49
CA LEU A 22 4.75 10.32 2.79
C LEU A 22 6.25 10.17 2.54
N GLU A 23 6.80 9.03 2.92
CA GLU A 23 8.20 8.69 2.69
C GLU A 23 8.30 7.82 1.43
N VAL A 24 9.06 8.32 0.43
CA VAL A 24 9.26 7.66 -0.85
C VAL A 24 10.67 7.12 -0.93
N TYR A 25 10.81 5.85 -1.26
CA TYR A 25 12.06 5.16 -1.50
C TYR A 25 12.08 4.64 -2.93
N LEU A 26 13.13 4.95 -3.67
CA LEU A 26 13.32 4.45 -5.02
C LEU A 26 14.66 3.73 -5.11
N TYR A 27 14.60 2.47 -5.51
CA TYR A 27 15.75 1.64 -5.78
C TYR A 27 15.75 1.27 -7.26
N THR A 28 16.82 1.63 -7.96
CA THR A 28 17.00 1.33 -9.39
C THR A 28 18.04 0.25 -9.58
N LYS A 29 17.78 -0.66 -10.49
CA LYS A 29 18.71 -1.74 -10.83
C LYS A 29 18.78 -1.91 -12.34
N ASP A 30 20.01 -1.91 -12.87
CA ASP A 30 20.24 -2.12 -14.30
C ASP A 30 19.83 -3.57 -14.71
N ASN A 31 19.39 -3.71 -15.95
CA ASN A 31 19.00 -4.99 -16.55
C ASN A 31 17.82 -5.71 -15.85
N VAL A 32 16.99 -4.98 -15.11
CA VAL A 32 15.74 -5.47 -14.57
C VAL A 32 14.59 -4.79 -15.30
N HIS A 33 13.73 -5.60 -15.94
CA HIS A 33 12.60 -5.08 -16.73
C HIS A 33 11.29 -5.06 -15.95
N MET A 34 11.26 -5.66 -14.77
CA MET A 34 10.09 -5.69 -13.91
C MET A 34 10.19 -4.64 -12.81
N ASN A 35 9.19 -3.80 -12.73
CA ASN A 35 9.03 -2.85 -11.64
C ASN A 35 8.24 -3.50 -10.50
N TYR A 36 8.72 -3.35 -9.28
CA TYR A 36 8.05 -3.77 -8.06
C TYR A 36 7.73 -2.53 -7.23
N VAL A 37 6.46 -2.28 -7.00
CA VAL A 37 5.98 -1.08 -6.29
C VAL A 37 5.20 -1.50 -5.06
N THR A 38 5.47 -0.85 -3.95
CA THR A 38 4.75 -1.08 -2.68
C THR A 38 4.24 0.22 -2.09
N PHE A 39 3.05 0.18 -1.52
CA PHE A 39 2.52 1.19 -0.62
C PHE A 39 2.30 0.55 0.74
N THR A 40 2.97 1.05 1.79
CA THR A 40 2.96 0.43 3.11
C THR A 40 2.44 1.40 4.16
N THR A 41 1.42 1.00 4.90
CA THR A 41 0.95 1.71 6.09
C THR A 41 1.53 1.08 7.36
N LYS A 42 1.85 1.92 8.35
CA LYS A 42 2.35 1.50 9.68
C LYS A 42 1.20 1.05 10.58
N TYR A 43 0.31 0.21 10.05
CA TYR A 43 -0.81 -0.39 10.76
C TYR A 43 -0.86 -1.89 10.45
N GLY A 44 -0.79 -2.72 11.48
CA GLY A 44 -0.75 -4.17 11.34
C GLY A 44 -1.47 -4.87 12.49
N SER A 45 -1.43 -6.19 12.53
CA SER A 45 -2.29 -7.04 13.38
C SER A 45 -2.11 -6.88 14.90
N VAL A 46 -1.03 -6.24 15.36
CA VAL A 46 -0.81 -5.97 16.79
C VAL A 46 -1.44 -4.66 17.28
N TYR A 47 -1.87 -3.78 16.36
CA TYR A 47 -2.43 -2.47 16.70
C TYR A 47 -3.95 -2.55 16.84
N ASN A 48 -4.42 -3.10 17.97
CA ASN A 48 -5.86 -3.25 18.23
C ASN A 48 -6.41 -2.17 19.17
N GLU A 49 -5.54 -1.33 19.74
CA GLU A 49 -5.92 -0.25 20.63
C GLU A 49 -5.34 1.06 20.12
N PHE A 50 -6.21 1.99 19.79
CA PHE A 50 -5.81 3.34 19.33
C PHE A 50 -6.97 4.32 19.50
N ILE A 51 -6.65 5.60 19.36
CA ILE A 51 -7.65 6.68 19.34
C ILE A 51 -8.04 6.90 17.88
N PRO A 52 -9.29 6.58 17.47
CA PRO A 52 -9.78 6.82 16.11
C PRO A 52 -9.74 8.31 15.75
N ILE A 53 -9.66 8.61 14.46
CA ILE A 53 -9.83 9.97 13.94
C ILE A 53 -11.21 10.47 14.38
N ASN A 54 -11.26 11.72 14.86
CA ASN A 54 -12.46 12.37 15.42
C ASN A 54 -12.96 11.77 16.76
N SER A 55 -12.07 11.12 17.51
CA SER A 55 -12.35 10.63 18.86
C SER A 55 -11.24 11.04 19.81
N ASP A 56 -11.60 11.27 21.08
CA ASP A 56 -10.63 11.53 22.17
C ASP A 56 -10.44 10.29 23.08
N LYS A 57 -11.09 9.17 22.72
CA LYS A 57 -11.10 7.97 23.56
C LYS A 57 -10.29 6.84 22.94
N MET A 58 -9.43 6.24 23.78
CA MET A 58 -8.80 4.96 23.45
C MET A 58 -9.89 3.90 23.23
N THR A 59 -9.84 3.24 22.09
CA THR A 59 -10.82 2.22 21.68
C THR A 59 -10.09 0.93 21.35
N THR A 60 -10.61 -0.17 21.86
CA THR A 60 -10.13 -1.51 21.52
C THR A 60 -10.95 -2.08 20.37
N PHE A 61 -10.29 -2.50 19.32
CA PHE A 61 -10.88 -3.11 18.14
C PHE A 61 -10.68 -4.63 18.14
N PRO A 62 -11.53 -5.37 17.43
CA PRO A 62 -11.36 -6.82 17.29
C PRO A 62 -10.00 -7.21 16.72
N LYS A 63 -9.43 -8.30 17.18
CA LYS A 63 -8.23 -8.90 16.58
C LYS A 63 -8.50 -9.25 15.12
N GLY A 64 -7.54 -8.98 14.25
CA GLY A 64 -7.68 -9.23 12.81
C GLY A 64 -8.25 -8.06 12.01
N ILE A 65 -8.62 -6.94 12.65
CA ILE A 65 -9.18 -5.77 11.96
C ILE A 65 -8.26 -5.24 10.86
N ALA A 66 -6.93 -5.25 11.05
CA ALA A 66 -5.99 -4.81 10.03
C ALA A 66 -6.04 -5.69 8.78
N HIS A 67 -6.11 -7.01 8.94
CA HIS A 67 -6.23 -7.97 7.84
C HIS A 67 -7.61 -7.88 7.17
N PHE A 68 -8.66 -7.69 7.95
CA PHE A 68 -9.99 -7.44 7.40
C PHE A 68 -10.02 -6.18 6.52
N LEU A 69 -9.43 -5.08 6.99
CA LEU A 69 -9.32 -3.85 6.21
C LEU A 69 -8.50 -4.04 4.93
N GLU A 70 -7.44 -4.83 4.98
CA GLU A 70 -6.66 -5.19 3.79
C GLU A 70 -7.55 -5.80 2.70
N HIS A 71 -8.39 -6.79 3.03
CA HIS A 71 -9.35 -7.37 2.08
C HIS A 71 -10.36 -6.34 1.59
N LYS A 72 -10.82 -5.43 2.47
CA LYS A 72 -11.82 -4.42 2.11
C LYS A 72 -11.28 -3.35 1.15
N VAL A 73 -10.01 -3.03 1.21
CA VAL A 73 -9.38 -2.11 0.26
C VAL A 73 -9.46 -2.61 -1.19
N PHE A 74 -9.48 -3.94 -1.41
CA PHE A 74 -9.69 -4.52 -2.73
C PHE A 74 -11.14 -4.50 -3.21
N ALA A 75 -12.10 -4.20 -2.35
CA ALA A 75 -13.51 -4.08 -2.71
C ALA A 75 -13.84 -2.61 -3.02
N GLN A 76 -13.80 -2.23 -4.29
CA GLN A 76 -14.11 -0.89 -4.74
C GLN A 76 -15.59 -0.76 -5.15
N LYS A 77 -16.12 0.47 -5.09
CA LYS A 77 -17.51 0.77 -5.48
C LYS A 77 -17.73 0.59 -6.98
N GLU A 78 -16.74 0.99 -7.75
CA GLU A 78 -16.81 1.03 -9.20
C GLU A 78 -15.85 0.01 -9.83
N ASP A 79 -16.19 -0.46 -11.02
CA ASP A 79 -15.33 -1.30 -11.82
C ASP A 79 -14.34 -0.44 -12.65
N PRO A 80 -13.16 -0.97 -12.97
CA PRO A 80 -12.71 -2.33 -12.65
C PRO A 80 -12.23 -2.46 -11.19
N GLN A 81 -12.45 -3.63 -10.60
CA GLN A 81 -11.83 -3.96 -9.32
C GLN A 81 -10.30 -4.02 -9.43
N PRO A 82 -9.53 -3.78 -8.36
CA PRO A 82 -8.08 -3.67 -8.44
C PRO A 82 -7.39 -4.85 -9.16
N MET A 83 -7.76 -6.08 -8.86
CA MET A 83 -7.18 -7.26 -9.53
C MET A 83 -7.45 -7.27 -11.03
N GLU A 84 -8.64 -6.86 -11.44
CA GLU A 84 -9.02 -6.78 -12.86
C GLU A 84 -8.27 -5.65 -13.58
N PHE A 85 -8.15 -4.48 -12.94
CA PHE A 85 -7.40 -3.35 -13.49
C PHE A 85 -5.95 -3.74 -13.78
N PHE A 86 -5.25 -4.30 -12.79
CA PHE A 86 -3.86 -4.71 -12.94
C PHE A 86 -3.70 -5.85 -13.96
N ALA A 87 -4.62 -6.80 -14.00
CA ALA A 87 -4.59 -7.89 -14.99
C ALA A 87 -4.73 -7.37 -16.43
N LYS A 88 -5.55 -6.35 -16.69
CA LYS A 88 -5.71 -5.71 -18.01
C LYS A 88 -4.41 -5.07 -18.50
N SER A 89 -3.57 -4.55 -17.63
CA SER A 89 -2.25 -3.99 -17.96
C SER A 89 -1.12 -5.02 -17.95
N GLY A 90 -1.44 -6.33 -17.85
CA GLY A 90 -0.43 -7.39 -17.75
C GLY A 90 0.35 -7.37 -16.42
N SER A 91 -0.18 -6.67 -15.43
CA SER A 91 0.42 -6.52 -14.11
C SER A 91 -0.25 -7.45 -13.10
N VAL A 92 0.40 -7.67 -11.98
CA VAL A 92 -0.15 -8.46 -10.87
C VAL A 92 -0.09 -7.65 -9.60
N CYS A 93 -1.21 -7.51 -8.91
CA CYS A 93 -1.28 -6.88 -7.58
C CYS A 93 -1.50 -7.90 -6.48
N ASN A 94 -1.11 -7.52 -5.27
CA ASN A 94 -1.33 -8.30 -4.05
C ASN A 94 -1.29 -7.38 -2.83
N ALA A 95 -1.63 -7.93 -1.67
CA ALA A 95 -1.39 -7.28 -0.38
C ALA A 95 -1.05 -8.32 0.69
N TYR A 96 -0.52 -7.85 1.80
CA TYR A 96 -0.32 -8.66 2.99
C TYR A 96 -0.30 -7.81 4.26
N THR A 97 -0.80 -8.38 5.34
CA THR A 97 -0.75 -7.80 6.68
C THR A 97 0.25 -8.55 7.54
N THR A 98 1.18 -7.81 8.12
CA THR A 98 2.14 -8.30 9.11
C THR A 98 1.73 -7.87 10.53
N PHE A 99 2.57 -8.13 11.51
CA PHE A 99 2.35 -7.65 12.88
C PHE A 99 2.29 -6.11 12.96
N LYS A 100 3.11 -5.39 12.19
CA LYS A 100 3.27 -3.93 12.31
C LYS A 100 2.81 -3.14 11.10
N ASN A 101 2.67 -3.77 9.94
CA ASN A 101 2.42 -3.09 8.68
C ASN A 101 1.37 -3.84 7.86
N THR A 102 0.64 -3.09 7.04
CA THR A 102 -0.11 -3.62 5.90
C THR A 102 0.49 -3.03 4.63
N THR A 103 0.78 -3.88 3.66
CA THR A 103 1.44 -3.50 2.40
C THR A 103 0.57 -3.92 1.23
N TYR A 104 0.31 -2.97 0.33
CA TYR A 104 -0.29 -3.16 -0.98
C TYR A 104 0.80 -3.05 -2.02
N LEU A 105 0.77 -3.88 -3.03
CA LEU A 105 1.85 -3.94 -4.00
C LEU A 105 1.35 -4.35 -5.39
N PHE A 106 2.15 -4.00 -6.38
CA PHE A 106 2.07 -4.61 -7.69
C PHE A 106 3.46 -4.80 -8.31
N TYR A 107 3.52 -5.65 -9.31
CA TYR A 107 4.66 -5.75 -10.21
C TYR A 107 4.20 -5.73 -11.64
N ALA A 108 4.95 -4.99 -12.48
CA ALA A 108 4.60 -4.69 -13.85
C ALA A 108 5.85 -4.50 -14.71
N THR A 109 5.75 -4.84 -15.98
CA THR A 109 6.75 -4.52 -17.00
C THR A 109 6.39 -3.25 -17.77
N GLU A 110 5.11 -2.91 -17.83
CA GLU A 110 4.56 -1.79 -18.60
C GLU A 110 3.56 -0.99 -17.76
N SER A 111 3.08 0.13 -18.27
CA SER A 111 2.05 0.99 -17.65
C SER A 111 2.35 1.40 -16.20
N LEU A 112 3.63 1.63 -15.88
CA LEU A 112 4.07 1.88 -14.51
C LEU A 112 3.34 3.07 -13.86
N ASN A 113 3.23 4.19 -14.57
CA ASN A 113 2.63 5.42 -14.02
C ASN A 113 1.13 5.21 -13.74
N GLU A 114 0.39 4.64 -14.69
CA GLU A 114 -1.04 4.36 -14.54
C GLU A 114 -1.30 3.40 -13.38
N ASN A 115 -0.45 2.38 -13.23
CA ASN A 115 -0.54 1.42 -12.14
C ASN A 115 -0.21 2.07 -10.77
N ILE A 116 0.75 3.00 -10.71
CA ILE A 116 1.05 3.76 -9.48
C ILE A 116 -0.13 4.66 -9.11
N GLU A 117 -0.67 5.41 -10.06
CA GLU A 117 -1.82 6.28 -9.85
C GLU A 117 -3.02 5.50 -9.32
N TYR A 118 -3.33 4.37 -9.96
CA TYR A 118 -4.42 3.51 -9.52
C TYR A 118 -4.17 2.90 -8.13
N LEU A 119 -2.93 2.43 -7.83
CA LEU A 119 -2.58 1.95 -6.49
C LEU A 119 -2.83 3.02 -5.44
N LEU A 120 -2.36 4.24 -5.68
CA LEU A 120 -2.52 5.36 -4.74
C LEU A 120 -3.98 5.78 -4.59
N ASP A 121 -4.78 5.66 -5.63
CA ASP A 121 -6.20 5.97 -5.59
C ASP A 121 -6.97 4.96 -4.73
N TYR A 122 -6.91 3.67 -5.04
CA TYR A 122 -7.73 2.68 -4.35
C TYR A 122 -7.35 2.47 -2.88
N VAL A 123 -6.08 2.67 -2.48
CA VAL A 123 -5.68 2.55 -1.07
C VAL A 123 -6.13 3.74 -0.22
N GLN A 124 -6.50 4.85 -0.83
CA GLN A 124 -6.98 6.05 -0.14
C GLN A 124 -8.51 6.19 -0.18
N ASN A 125 -9.17 5.58 -1.16
CA ASN A 125 -10.61 5.68 -1.39
C ASN A 125 -11.31 4.36 -1.05
N ILE A 126 -11.27 3.97 0.24
CA ILE A 126 -11.84 2.71 0.71
C ILE A 126 -13.37 2.79 0.67
N TYR A 127 -14.00 1.82 0.01
CA TYR A 127 -15.45 1.67 -0.02
C TYR A 127 -15.93 0.73 1.10
N LEU A 128 -16.49 1.34 2.15
CA LEU A 128 -17.06 0.62 3.28
C LEU A 128 -18.54 1.00 3.44
N THR A 129 -19.41 0.01 3.40
CA THR A 129 -20.84 0.15 3.71
C THR A 129 -21.25 -0.97 4.66
N ASP A 130 -22.38 -0.80 5.37
CA ASP A 130 -22.93 -1.83 6.25
C ASP A 130 -23.23 -3.14 5.49
N GLU A 131 -23.50 -3.05 4.18
CA GLU A 131 -23.74 -4.21 3.32
C GLU A 131 -22.45 -4.90 2.87
N SER A 132 -21.33 -4.18 2.85
CA SER A 132 -20.05 -4.68 2.39
C SER A 132 -19.17 -5.26 3.50
N VAL A 133 -19.57 -5.11 4.77
CA VAL A 133 -18.81 -5.52 5.97
C VAL A 133 -19.21 -6.91 6.50
#